data_83682b0fa5a9871cc9bb4be170282327
#
_entry.id   83682b0fa5a9871cc9bb4be170282327
#
_cell.length_a   1.000
_cell.length_b   1.000
_cell.length_c   1.000
_cell.angle_alpha   90.00
_cell.angle_beta   90.00
_cell.angle_gamma   90.00
#
_symmetry.space_group_name_H-M   'P 1'
#
loop_
_entity.id
_entity.type
_entity.pdbx_description
1 polymer ?
#
loop_
_entity_poly.entity_id
_entity_poly.type
_entity_poly.pdbx_seq_one_letter_code
_entity_poly.pdbx_strand_id
1 'polypeptide(L)'
;LLSEYISMEIDLEILDMLMSGASAKTEYWSARVGFEHDAVNNTFTQSSGESNAYVKGTWFQTLGNKIQSVSNAIHQKTLRGGANFLVVSPETATIIESIPGYAADTTGEATTNQFAMGVQKVGALNNRYTVYKNPYMLENQILVGFRGSNFLETGAVYAPYVPLIMTPLVYDPKNFTPRKGVMTRYAKKMVRPEFYGKVVVADVNYV
;
A
#
# COMPACT_ATOMS: atom_id res chain seq x y z
N LEU A 1 -9.78 17.34 -14.50
CA LEU A 1 -8.87 17.74 -13.40
C LEU A 1 -9.56 17.65 -12.02
N LEU A 2 -10.61 18.42 -11.71
CA LEU A 2 -11.23 18.42 -10.38
C LEU A 2 -11.81 17.05 -9.99
N SER A 3 -12.42 16.32 -10.90
CA SER A 3 -12.95 14.98 -10.66
C SER A 3 -11.84 13.96 -10.40
N GLU A 4 -10.70 14.09 -11.04
CA GLU A 4 -9.51 13.25 -10.83
C GLU A 4 -8.92 13.49 -9.44
N TYR A 5 -8.82 14.75 -9.01
CA TYR A 5 -8.36 15.07 -7.65
C TYR A 5 -9.28 14.48 -6.58
N ILE A 6 -10.59 14.56 -6.76
CA ILE A 6 -11.54 13.97 -5.81
C ILE A 6 -11.45 12.44 -5.79
N SER A 7 -11.30 11.80 -6.95
CA SER A 7 -11.10 10.35 -7.00
C SER A 7 -9.82 9.94 -6.28
N MET A 8 -8.73 10.67 -6.49
CA MET A 8 -7.46 10.43 -5.79
C MET A 8 -7.60 10.61 -4.27
N GLU A 9 -8.30 11.64 -3.81
CA GLU A 9 -8.54 11.87 -2.37
C GLU A 9 -9.32 10.71 -1.73
N ILE A 10 -10.31 10.19 -2.45
CA ILE A 10 -11.08 9.03 -2.00
C ILE A 10 -10.18 7.78 -1.88
N ASP A 11 -9.32 7.54 -2.86
CA ASP A 11 -8.39 6.41 -2.85
C ASP A 11 -7.41 6.52 -1.67
N LEU A 12 -6.88 7.71 -1.40
CA LEU A 12 -6.02 7.98 -0.25
C LEU A 12 -6.74 7.74 1.08
N GLU A 13 -7.97 8.20 1.19
CA GLU A 13 -8.79 8.01 2.39
C GLU A 13 -9.10 6.53 2.64
N ILE A 14 -9.32 5.74 1.58
CA ILE A 14 -9.52 4.30 1.68
C ILE A 14 -8.22 3.61 2.12
N LEU A 15 -7.08 3.98 1.53
CA LEU A 15 -5.78 3.40 1.91
C LEU A 15 -5.42 3.73 3.35
N ASP A 16 -5.66 4.95 3.81
CA ASP A 16 -5.44 5.33 5.21
C ASP A 16 -6.31 4.49 6.16
N MET A 17 -7.57 4.25 5.82
CA MET A 17 -8.42 3.34 6.57
C MET A 17 -7.86 1.91 6.60
N LEU A 18 -7.34 1.40 5.49
CA LEU A 18 -6.74 0.06 5.43
C LEU A 18 -5.47 -0.02 6.26
N MET A 19 -4.62 1.00 6.22
CA MET A 19 -3.38 1.07 6.98
C MET A 19 -3.62 1.18 8.48
N SER A 20 -4.53 2.05 8.89
CA SER A 20 -4.88 2.25 10.30
C SER A 20 -5.59 1.03 10.89
N GLY A 21 -6.43 0.36 10.08
CA GLY A 21 -7.19 -0.82 10.48
C GLY A 21 -6.44 -2.15 10.37
N ALA A 22 -5.25 -2.19 9.78
CA ALA A 22 -4.50 -3.43 9.58
C ALA A 22 -4.14 -4.10 10.92
N SER A 23 -4.70 -5.29 11.19
CA SER A 23 -4.54 -6.00 12.47
C SER A 23 -3.98 -7.43 12.36
N ALA A 24 -3.73 -7.93 11.15
CA ALA A 24 -3.23 -9.29 10.98
C ALA A 24 -1.86 -9.46 11.67
N LYS A 25 -0.89 -8.70 11.27
CA LYS A 25 0.46 -8.63 11.84
C LYS A 25 1.14 -7.34 11.42
N THR A 26 1.94 -6.79 12.31
CA THR A 26 2.91 -5.74 11.97
C THR A 26 4.31 -6.35 12.08
N GLU A 27 5.08 -6.26 11.00
CA GLU A 27 6.49 -6.63 10.97
C GLU A 27 7.33 -5.37 10.81
N TYR A 28 8.56 -5.44 11.27
CA TYR A 28 9.53 -4.36 11.21
C TYR A 28 10.76 -4.82 10.47
N TRP A 29 11.28 -3.97 9.59
CA TRP A 29 12.49 -4.25 8.83
C TRP A 29 13.26 -2.95 8.60
N SER A 30 14.59 -3.00 8.61
CA SER A 30 15.46 -1.86 8.30
C SER A 30 16.16 -2.05 6.97
N ALA A 31 16.24 -0.99 6.15
CA ALA A 31 17.03 -0.99 4.93
C ALA A 31 18.54 -1.00 5.18
N ARG A 32 18.94 -0.65 6.40
CA ARG A 32 20.34 -0.69 6.82
C ARG A 32 20.74 -2.12 7.19
N VAL A 33 21.81 -2.61 6.55
CA VAL A 33 22.32 -3.97 6.77
C VAL A 33 22.69 -4.19 8.24
N GLY A 34 22.23 -5.30 8.82
CA GLY A 34 22.54 -5.69 10.19
C GLY A 34 21.73 -4.97 11.27
N PHE A 35 20.72 -4.16 10.92
CA PHE A 35 19.83 -3.54 11.89
C PHE A 35 18.52 -4.33 12.00
N GLU A 36 18.22 -4.76 13.23
CA GLU A 36 17.02 -5.49 13.56
C GLU A 36 16.15 -4.71 14.55
N HIS A 37 14.85 -4.93 14.51
CA HIS A 37 13.91 -4.30 15.42
C HIS A 37 13.94 -4.99 16.78
N ASP A 38 14.27 -4.25 17.82
CA ASP A 38 14.14 -4.68 19.20
C ASP A 38 12.71 -4.41 19.69
N ALA A 39 11.95 -5.46 19.93
CA ALA A 39 10.57 -5.37 20.38
C ALA A 39 10.43 -4.81 21.81
N VAL A 40 11.48 -4.87 22.62
CA VAL A 40 11.46 -4.39 24.02
C VAL A 40 11.57 -2.87 24.05
N ASN A 41 12.53 -2.34 23.29
CA ASN A 41 12.80 -0.90 23.26
C ASN A 41 12.08 -0.16 22.12
N ASN A 42 11.40 -0.91 21.25
CA ASN A 42 10.75 -0.39 20.02
C ASN A 42 11.70 0.47 19.16
N THR A 43 12.94 0.06 19.07
CA THR A 43 14.03 0.73 18.33
C THR A 43 14.72 -0.25 17.39
N PHE A 44 15.37 0.29 16.35
CA PHE A 44 16.24 -0.50 15.50
C PHE A 44 17.66 -0.46 16.04
N THR A 45 18.21 -1.61 16.38
CA THR A 45 19.55 -1.76 16.93
C THR A 45 20.40 -2.63 16.01
N GLN A 46 21.71 -2.37 16.03
CA GLN A 46 22.65 -3.20 15.28
C GLN A 46 22.70 -4.59 15.93
N SER A 47 22.39 -5.61 15.14
CA SER A 47 22.53 -7.00 15.58
C SER A 47 23.99 -7.34 15.79
N SER A 48 24.31 -7.96 16.91
CA SER A 48 25.66 -8.45 17.21
C SER A 48 25.97 -9.81 16.56
N GLY A 49 25.02 -10.36 15.80
CA GLY A 49 25.10 -11.68 15.21
C GLY A 49 25.46 -11.68 13.72
N GLU A 50 25.09 -12.76 13.06
CA GLU A 50 25.35 -13.04 11.63
C GLU A 50 24.75 -12.02 10.67
N SER A 51 23.77 -11.22 11.12
CA SER A 51 23.11 -10.20 10.31
C SER A 51 24.06 -9.14 9.73
N ASN A 52 25.21 -8.92 10.36
CA ASN A 52 26.23 -7.99 9.86
C ASN A 52 27.06 -8.55 8.69
N ALA A 53 26.98 -9.84 8.42
CA ALA A 53 27.73 -10.49 7.33
C ALA A 53 26.99 -10.43 5.97
N TYR A 54 25.75 -9.92 5.94
CA TYR A 54 24.98 -9.86 4.70
C TYR A 54 25.50 -8.78 3.74
N VAL A 55 25.60 -9.14 2.47
CA VAL A 55 25.75 -8.17 1.39
C VAL A 55 24.40 -7.47 1.18
N LYS A 56 24.40 -6.18 0.82
CA LYS A 56 23.20 -5.32 0.66
C LYS A 56 22.09 -6.00 -0.17
N GLY A 57 22.43 -6.62 -1.31
CA GLY A 57 21.44 -7.28 -2.16
C GLY A 57 20.79 -8.50 -1.50
N THR A 58 21.55 -9.28 -0.73
CA THR A 58 21.03 -10.44 0.02
C THR A 58 20.19 -9.99 1.21
N TRP A 59 20.56 -8.86 1.83
CA TRP A 59 19.78 -8.25 2.91
C TRP A 59 18.40 -7.83 2.43
N PHE A 60 18.28 -7.26 1.24
CA PHE A 60 16.99 -6.84 0.68
C PHE A 60 16.03 -8.02 0.45
N GLN A 61 16.55 -9.22 0.19
CA GLN A 61 15.73 -10.43 0.11
C GLN A 61 15.04 -10.77 1.43
N THR A 62 15.60 -10.36 2.57
CA THR A 62 14.99 -10.60 3.88
C THR A 62 13.68 -9.84 4.07
N LEU A 63 13.48 -8.70 3.37
CA LEU A 63 12.20 -8.01 3.30
C LEU A 63 11.10 -8.91 2.74
N GLY A 64 11.41 -9.73 1.72
CA GLY A 64 10.47 -10.71 1.18
C GLY A 64 10.02 -11.73 2.22
N ASN A 65 10.92 -12.17 3.12
CA ASN A 65 10.57 -13.05 4.23
C ASN A 65 9.63 -12.39 5.24
N LYS A 66 9.81 -11.08 5.51
CA LYS A 66 8.91 -10.32 6.38
C LYS A 66 7.51 -10.16 5.78
N ILE A 67 7.44 -9.86 4.49
CA ILE A 67 6.17 -9.82 3.76
C ILE A 67 5.48 -11.20 3.79
N GLN A 68 6.23 -12.27 3.56
CA GLN A 68 5.68 -13.63 3.64
C GLN A 68 5.20 -14.00 5.04
N SER A 69 5.88 -13.54 6.10
CA SER A 69 5.45 -13.72 7.49
C SER A 69 4.09 -13.08 7.75
N VAL A 70 3.89 -11.85 7.26
CA VAL A 70 2.58 -11.17 7.35
C VAL A 70 1.51 -11.92 6.54
N SER A 71 1.84 -12.37 5.34
CA SER A 71 0.92 -13.18 4.50
C SER A 71 0.49 -14.47 5.20
N ASN A 72 1.42 -15.16 5.85
CA ASN A 72 1.14 -16.38 6.61
C ASN A 72 0.24 -16.09 7.83
N ALA A 73 0.46 -14.96 8.51
CA ALA A 73 -0.40 -14.54 9.61
C ALA A 73 -1.84 -14.24 9.15
N ILE A 74 -2.00 -13.60 7.97
CA ILE A 74 -3.32 -13.40 7.35
C ILE A 74 -3.98 -14.75 7.08
N HIS A 75 -3.24 -15.69 6.48
CA HIS A 75 -3.77 -17.03 6.20
C HIS A 75 -4.19 -17.78 7.46
N GLN A 76 -3.37 -17.74 8.51
CA GLN A 76 -3.67 -18.41 9.79
C GLN A 76 -4.90 -17.84 10.48
N LYS A 77 -5.09 -16.51 10.45
CA LYS A 77 -6.23 -15.84 11.09
C LYS A 77 -7.52 -15.99 10.30
N THR A 78 -7.45 -15.98 8.99
CA THR A 78 -8.64 -15.93 8.13
C THR A 78 -9.06 -17.29 7.57
N LEU A 79 -8.11 -18.23 7.43
CA LEU A 79 -8.27 -19.56 6.82
C LEU A 79 -8.85 -19.50 5.39
N ARG A 80 -8.70 -18.36 4.71
CA ARG A 80 -9.23 -18.14 3.35
C ARG A 80 -8.14 -18.04 2.30
N GLY A 81 -6.96 -17.55 2.65
CA GLY A 81 -5.83 -17.43 1.76
C GLY A 81 -4.80 -16.46 2.31
N GLY A 82 -3.62 -16.49 1.74
CA GLY A 82 -2.56 -15.52 2.04
C GLY A 82 -2.75 -14.23 1.24
N ALA A 83 -1.98 -13.21 1.57
CA ALA A 83 -2.00 -11.93 0.86
C ALA A 83 -1.78 -12.10 -0.66
N ASN A 84 -2.41 -11.25 -1.44
CA ASN A 84 -2.29 -11.25 -2.90
C ASN A 84 -1.95 -9.88 -3.49
N PHE A 85 -1.92 -8.82 -2.67
CA PHE A 85 -1.47 -7.50 -3.11
C PHE A 85 -0.63 -6.79 -2.07
N LEU A 86 0.21 -5.89 -2.54
CA LEU A 86 1.05 -4.98 -1.76
C LEU A 86 0.79 -3.55 -2.22
N VAL A 87 0.74 -2.60 -1.30
CA VAL A 87 0.81 -1.17 -1.61
C VAL A 87 2.05 -0.61 -0.96
N VAL A 88 2.88 0.06 -1.73
CA VAL A 88 4.21 0.53 -1.33
C VAL A 88 4.43 1.98 -1.70
N SER A 89 5.28 2.66 -0.93
CA SER A 89 5.79 3.99 -1.30
C SER A 89 6.81 3.90 -2.46
N PRO A 90 7.11 4.98 -3.16
CA PRO A 90 8.10 4.99 -4.24
C PRO A 90 9.48 4.48 -3.80
N GLU A 91 9.94 4.86 -2.61
CA GLU A 91 11.24 4.47 -2.08
C GLU A 91 11.30 2.98 -1.73
N THR A 92 10.26 2.48 -1.04
CA THR A 92 10.18 1.04 -0.76
C THR A 92 9.96 0.21 -2.02
N ALA A 93 9.34 0.76 -3.07
CA ALA A 93 9.24 0.11 -4.37
C ALA A 93 10.61 -0.16 -4.98
N THR A 94 11.55 0.79 -4.89
CA THR A 94 12.93 0.62 -5.38
C THR A 94 13.63 -0.56 -4.70
N ILE A 95 13.40 -0.76 -3.40
CA ILE A 95 13.95 -1.90 -2.66
C ILE A 95 13.33 -3.22 -3.19
N ILE A 96 12.01 -3.24 -3.38
CA ILE A 96 11.30 -4.44 -3.86
C ILE A 96 11.72 -4.79 -5.29
N GLU A 97 11.90 -3.81 -6.15
CA GLU A 97 12.38 -3.98 -7.53
C GLU A 97 13.79 -4.60 -7.59
N SER A 98 14.61 -4.38 -6.57
CA SER A 98 15.94 -4.98 -6.46
C SER A 98 15.95 -6.44 -5.98
N ILE A 99 14.81 -6.96 -5.50
CA ILE A 99 14.71 -8.34 -5.01
C ILE A 99 14.62 -9.30 -6.19
N PRO A 100 15.47 -10.36 -6.26
CA PRO A 100 15.29 -11.43 -7.23
C PRO A 100 13.90 -12.07 -7.11
N GLY A 101 13.19 -12.17 -8.24
CA GLY A 101 11.80 -12.65 -8.28
C GLY A 101 10.75 -11.55 -8.47
N TYR A 102 11.18 -10.28 -8.49
CA TYR A 102 10.32 -9.20 -8.95
C TYR A 102 10.21 -9.24 -10.48
N ALA A 103 8.99 -9.24 -10.99
CA ALA A 103 8.69 -9.12 -12.41
C ALA A 103 7.95 -7.80 -12.65
N ALA A 104 8.59 -6.90 -13.41
CA ALA A 104 7.93 -5.69 -13.85
C ALA A 104 6.77 -6.04 -14.80
N ASP A 105 5.66 -5.34 -14.70
CA ASP A 105 4.54 -5.51 -15.61
C ASP A 105 4.89 -4.89 -16.96
N THR A 106 5.30 -5.74 -17.91
CA THR A 106 5.67 -5.34 -19.27
C THR A 106 4.52 -5.46 -20.26
N THR A 107 3.34 -5.90 -19.83
CA THR A 107 2.17 -6.06 -20.67
C THR A 107 1.56 -4.70 -21.02
N GLY A 108 2.09 -4.06 -22.05
CA GLY A 108 1.43 -3.08 -22.93
C GLY A 108 0.85 -1.79 -22.34
N GLU A 109 0.48 -1.76 -21.08
CA GLU A 109 -0.07 -0.56 -20.42
C GLU A 109 1.02 0.42 -19.97
N ALA A 110 2.26 -0.03 -19.84
CA ALA A 110 3.40 0.84 -19.53
C ALA A 110 3.80 1.75 -20.70
N THR A 111 3.31 1.50 -21.92
CA THR A 111 3.59 2.33 -23.09
C THR A 111 2.65 3.50 -23.25
N THR A 112 1.53 3.51 -22.58
CA THR A 112 0.72 4.71 -22.44
C THR A 112 1.31 5.52 -21.29
N ASN A 113 2.14 6.50 -21.63
CA ASN A 113 2.59 7.57 -20.72
C ASN A 113 1.38 8.39 -20.24
N GLN A 114 0.48 7.73 -19.54
CA GLN A 114 -0.51 8.42 -18.75
C GLN A 114 0.22 8.89 -17.50
N PHE A 115 0.27 10.19 -17.33
CA PHE A 115 0.53 10.79 -16.04
C PHE A 115 -0.57 10.29 -15.08
N ALA A 116 -0.40 9.08 -14.55
CA ALA A 116 -1.34 8.50 -13.62
C ALA A 116 -1.13 9.18 -12.28
N MET A 117 -2.00 10.13 -11.98
CA MET A 117 -2.15 10.65 -10.62
C MET A 117 -2.79 9.53 -9.80
N GLY A 118 -2.08 9.02 -8.79
CA GLY A 118 -2.63 8.02 -7.88
C GLY A 118 -1.85 6.71 -7.82
N VAL A 119 -2.55 5.67 -7.44
CA VAL A 119 -1.98 4.33 -7.22
C VAL A 119 -1.77 3.61 -8.55
N GLN A 120 -0.53 3.22 -8.83
CA GLN A 120 -0.16 2.53 -10.07
C GLN A 120 0.23 1.08 -9.78
N LYS A 121 -0.20 0.16 -10.63
CA LYS A 121 0.31 -1.21 -10.65
C LYS A 121 1.70 -1.20 -11.32
N VAL A 122 2.71 -1.68 -10.61
CA VAL A 122 4.10 -1.64 -11.08
C VAL A 122 4.61 -3.02 -11.49
N GLY A 123 4.15 -4.07 -10.84
CA GLY A 123 4.62 -5.41 -11.15
C GLY A 123 4.08 -6.47 -10.19
N ALA A 124 4.75 -7.62 -10.21
CA ALA A 124 4.43 -8.72 -9.32
C ALA A 124 5.71 -9.23 -8.61
N LEU A 125 5.60 -9.46 -7.31
CA LEU A 125 6.66 -10.08 -6.53
C LEU A 125 6.39 -11.57 -6.40
N ASN A 126 7.37 -12.42 -6.77
CA ASN A 126 7.31 -13.89 -6.73
C ASN A 126 6.07 -14.49 -7.43
N ASN A 127 5.53 -13.80 -8.43
CA ASN A 127 4.31 -14.18 -9.14
C ASN A 127 3.08 -14.42 -8.22
N ARG A 128 3.13 -13.90 -7.00
CA ARG A 128 2.09 -14.09 -5.98
C ARG A 128 1.46 -12.77 -5.56
N TYR A 129 2.25 -11.72 -5.42
CA TYR A 129 1.79 -10.43 -4.94
C TYR A 129 1.76 -9.41 -6.08
N THR A 130 0.62 -8.80 -6.33
CA THR A 130 0.54 -7.64 -7.20
C THR A 130 1.01 -6.42 -6.44
N VAL A 131 2.01 -5.71 -6.96
CA VAL A 131 2.61 -4.53 -6.32
C VAL A 131 1.99 -3.27 -6.91
N TYR A 132 1.45 -2.45 -6.02
CA TYR A 132 0.91 -1.12 -6.33
C TYR A 132 1.80 -0.06 -5.69
N LYS A 133 2.20 0.94 -6.48
CA LYS A 133 2.98 2.08 -6.05
C LYS A 133 2.05 3.27 -5.79
N ASN A 134 2.11 3.81 -4.58
CA ASN A 134 1.37 5.01 -4.20
C ASN A 134 2.35 6.11 -3.77
N PRO A 135 2.45 7.21 -4.54
CA PRO A 135 3.37 8.30 -4.22
C PRO A 135 2.98 9.12 -2.99
N TYR A 136 1.74 8.99 -2.53
CA TYR A 136 1.23 9.75 -1.38
C TYR A 136 1.22 8.95 -0.08
N MET A 137 1.70 7.71 -0.12
CA MET A 137 1.81 6.87 1.06
C MET A 137 3.01 7.30 1.91
N LEU A 138 2.94 7.06 3.22
CA LEU A 138 4.09 7.23 4.10
C LEU A 138 5.27 6.36 3.63
N GLU A 139 6.43 6.95 3.52
CA GLU A 139 7.62 6.36 2.91
C GLU A 139 8.08 5.05 3.57
N ASN A 140 7.81 4.93 4.85
CA ASN A 140 8.28 3.83 5.69
C ASN A 140 7.26 2.72 5.94
N GLN A 141 6.22 2.60 5.13
CA GLN A 141 5.17 1.58 5.35
C GLN A 141 4.83 0.82 4.07
N ILE A 142 4.57 -0.47 4.24
CA ILE A 142 4.06 -1.37 3.20
C ILE A 142 2.75 -1.95 3.72
N LEU A 143 1.67 -1.79 2.96
CA LEU A 143 0.41 -2.49 3.19
C LEU A 143 0.45 -3.86 2.51
N VAL A 144 0.15 -4.90 3.26
CA VAL A 144 0.05 -6.28 2.78
C VAL A 144 -1.39 -6.71 2.95
N GLY A 145 -2.08 -7.08 1.88
CA GLY A 145 -3.49 -7.37 1.94
C GLY A 145 -3.93 -8.57 1.12
N PHE A 146 -5.07 -9.11 1.52
CA PHE A 146 -5.80 -10.13 0.78
C PHE A 146 -7.09 -9.55 0.21
N ARG A 147 -7.29 -9.75 -1.09
CA ARG A 147 -8.53 -9.43 -1.78
C ARG A 147 -9.16 -10.72 -2.29
N GLY A 148 -10.29 -11.09 -1.70
CA GLY A 148 -11.11 -12.20 -2.14
C GLY A 148 -12.07 -11.82 -3.26
N SER A 149 -12.63 -12.84 -3.93
CA SER A 149 -13.66 -12.69 -4.95
C SER A 149 -15.08 -12.84 -4.39
N ASN A 150 -15.21 -13.43 -3.22
CA ASN A 150 -16.50 -13.72 -2.60
C ASN A 150 -16.88 -12.69 -1.52
N PHE A 151 -18.17 -12.47 -1.32
CA PHE A 151 -18.67 -11.59 -0.28
C PHE A 151 -18.19 -11.98 1.13
N LEU A 152 -18.03 -13.26 1.41
CA LEU A 152 -17.53 -13.78 2.69
C LEU A 152 -16.04 -13.49 2.93
N GLU A 153 -15.31 -13.08 1.90
CA GLU A 153 -13.87 -12.75 1.93
C GLU A 153 -13.64 -11.24 1.91
N THR A 154 -14.68 -10.47 2.23
CA THR A 154 -14.61 -9.01 2.22
C THR A 154 -13.91 -8.49 3.46
N GLY A 155 -12.77 -7.86 3.29
CA GLY A 155 -12.01 -7.21 4.36
C GLY A 155 -12.48 -5.79 4.65
N ALA A 156 -12.73 -5.00 3.61
CA ALA A 156 -13.24 -3.64 3.70
C ALA A 156 -14.31 -3.42 2.62
N VAL A 157 -15.23 -2.51 2.90
CA VAL A 157 -16.33 -2.15 1.99
C VAL A 157 -16.25 -0.67 1.68
N TYR A 158 -16.33 -0.36 0.40
CA TYR A 158 -16.57 0.97 -0.14
C TYR A 158 -17.92 0.95 -0.84
N ALA A 159 -18.85 1.77 -0.37
CA ALA A 159 -20.21 1.83 -0.87
C ALA A 159 -20.54 3.27 -1.32
N PRO A 160 -20.40 3.60 -2.61
CA PRO A 160 -20.80 4.88 -3.14
C PRO A 160 -22.34 4.99 -3.12
N TYR A 161 -22.83 5.97 -2.39
CA TYR A 161 -24.27 6.29 -2.31
C TYR A 161 -24.68 7.27 -3.40
N VAL A 162 -23.86 8.32 -3.60
CA VAL A 162 -24.04 9.26 -4.70
C VAL A 162 -22.78 9.23 -5.55
N PRO A 163 -22.89 8.91 -6.85
CA PRO A 163 -21.73 8.92 -7.75
C PRO A 163 -21.17 10.36 -7.86
N LEU A 164 -20.00 10.48 -8.47
CA LEU A 164 -19.40 11.79 -8.74
C LEU A 164 -20.32 12.62 -9.64
N ILE A 165 -20.93 13.66 -9.09
CA ILE A 165 -21.86 14.54 -9.78
C ILE A 165 -21.26 15.94 -9.88
N MET A 166 -21.34 16.55 -11.06
CA MET A 166 -20.97 17.93 -11.29
C MET A 166 -22.20 18.82 -11.17
N THR A 167 -22.09 19.92 -10.40
CA THR A 167 -23.13 20.92 -10.35
C THR A 167 -23.17 21.75 -11.64
N PRO A 168 -24.34 22.28 -12.04
CA PRO A 168 -24.39 23.26 -13.12
C PRO A 168 -23.59 24.52 -12.74
N LEU A 169 -23.26 25.32 -13.73
CA LEU A 169 -22.61 26.61 -13.49
C LEU A 169 -23.57 27.55 -12.77
N VAL A 170 -23.15 28.00 -11.59
CA VAL A 170 -23.94 28.95 -10.76
C VAL A 170 -23.12 30.21 -10.62
N TYR A 171 -23.76 31.36 -10.78
CA TYR A 171 -23.14 32.66 -10.54
C TYR A 171 -23.42 33.11 -9.10
N ASP A 172 -22.37 33.54 -8.41
CA ASP A 172 -22.50 34.10 -7.06
C ASP A 172 -23.27 35.45 -7.13
N PRO A 173 -24.37 35.61 -6.39
CA PRO A 173 -25.18 36.85 -6.44
C PRO A 173 -24.45 38.08 -5.93
N LYS A 174 -23.36 37.97 -5.17
CA LYS A 174 -22.61 39.10 -4.64
C LYS A 174 -21.60 39.71 -5.61
N ASN A 175 -20.91 38.87 -6.35
CA ASN A 175 -19.76 39.27 -7.19
C ASN A 175 -19.79 38.70 -8.60
N PHE A 176 -20.89 38.04 -9.00
CA PHE A 176 -21.08 37.43 -10.31
C PHE A 176 -19.96 36.45 -10.75
N THR A 177 -19.17 35.93 -9.80
CA THR A 177 -18.15 34.94 -10.11
C THR A 177 -18.79 33.60 -10.45
N PRO A 178 -18.37 32.94 -11.57
CA PRO A 178 -18.89 31.64 -11.92
C PRO A 178 -18.35 30.59 -10.96
N ARG A 179 -19.21 29.76 -10.39
CA ARG A 179 -18.88 28.65 -9.51
C ARG A 179 -19.38 27.33 -10.07
N LYS A 180 -18.53 26.32 -10.05
CA LYS A 180 -18.87 24.95 -10.43
C LYS A 180 -18.33 24.01 -9.36
N GLY A 181 -19.17 23.13 -8.84
CA GLY A 181 -18.81 22.18 -7.80
C GLY A 181 -18.87 20.75 -8.30
N VAL A 182 -18.11 19.89 -7.66
CA VAL A 182 -18.19 18.43 -7.82
C VAL A 182 -18.48 17.88 -6.44
N MET A 183 -19.41 16.94 -6.34
CA MET A 183 -19.70 16.26 -5.09
C MET A 183 -19.87 14.76 -5.29
N THR A 184 -19.53 14.02 -4.26
CA THR A 184 -19.82 12.60 -4.12
C THR A 184 -20.20 12.30 -2.68
N ARG A 185 -20.92 11.21 -2.47
CA ARG A 185 -21.21 10.68 -1.13
C ARG A 185 -20.98 9.19 -1.12
N TYR A 186 -20.21 8.73 -0.18
CA TYR A 186 -19.89 7.32 -0.02
C TYR A 186 -19.77 6.95 1.46
N ALA A 187 -19.90 5.68 1.74
CA ALA A 187 -19.57 5.10 3.03
C ALA A 187 -18.38 4.16 2.87
N LYS A 188 -17.52 4.15 3.86
CA LYS A 188 -16.40 3.22 3.96
C LYS A 188 -16.40 2.55 5.32
N LYS A 189 -16.11 1.26 5.35
CA LYS A 189 -16.03 0.52 6.60
C LYS A 189 -15.05 -0.64 6.50
N MET A 190 -14.22 -0.78 7.51
CA MET A 190 -13.44 -1.99 7.75
C MET A 190 -14.38 -3.06 8.36
N VAL A 191 -14.49 -4.20 7.71
CA VAL A 191 -15.33 -5.34 8.16
C VAL A 191 -14.45 -6.34 8.90
N ARG A 192 -13.34 -6.75 8.28
CA ARG A 192 -12.40 -7.72 8.84
C ARG A 192 -10.98 -7.19 8.70
N PRO A 193 -10.44 -6.58 9.76
CA PRO A 193 -9.09 -6.03 9.74
C PRO A 193 -7.99 -7.10 9.63
N GLU A 194 -8.34 -8.36 9.90
CA GLU A 194 -7.42 -9.51 9.82
C GLU A 194 -6.96 -9.86 8.40
N PHE A 195 -7.63 -9.34 7.37
CA PHE A 195 -7.20 -9.49 5.97
C PHE A 195 -6.06 -8.56 5.59
N TYR A 196 -5.69 -7.63 6.47
CA TYR A 196 -4.67 -6.63 6.22
C TYR A 196 -3.60 -6.65 7.30
N GLY A 197 -2.36 -6.58 6.87
CA GLY A 197 -1.20 -6.42 7.73
C GLY A 197 -0.28 -5.34 7.19
N LYS A 198 0.73 -4.98 7.95
CA LYS A 198 1.70 -3.95 7.55
C LYS A 198 3.13 -4.35 7.87
N VAL A 199 4.04 -3.86 7.05
CA VAL A 199 5.48 -3.91 7.30
C VAL A 199 5.96 -2.47 7.43
N VAL A 200 6.63 -2.19 8.52
CA VAL A 200 7.28 -0.90 8.77
C VAL A 200 8.73 -1.02 8.34
N VAL A 201 9.14 -0.17 7.40
CA VAL A 201 10.49 -0.13 6.84
C VAL A 201 11.21 1.07 7.43
N ALA A 202 12.29 0.85 8.17
CA ALA A 202 13.13 1.92 8.69
C ALA A 202 14.32 2.18 7.77
N ASP A 203 14.96 3.34 7.96
CA ASP A 203 16.23 3.69 7.33
C ASP A 203 16.18 3.66 5.78
N VAL A 204 15.06 4.01 5.19
CA VAL A 204 14.87 3.99 3.73
C VAL A 204 15.89 4.87 3.01
N ASN A 205 16.37 5.92 3.65
CA ASN A 205 17.40 6.84 3.10
C ASN A 205 18.78 6.18 2.91
N TYR A 206 18.99 4.94 3.34
CA TYR A 206 20.24 4.17 3.16
C TYR A 206 20.21 3.21 1.95
N VAL A 207 19.20 3.32 1.12
CA VAL A 207 19.03 2.47 -0.09
C VAL A 207 20.01 2.82 -1.21
#